data_8576af814b4136fb17eb3c617abfe524
#
_entry.id   8576af814b4136fb17eb3c617abfe524
#
_cell.length_a   1.000
_cell.length_b   1.000
_cell.length_c   1.000
_cell.angle_alpha   90.00
_cell.angle_beta   90.00
_cell.angle_gamma   90.00
#
_symmetry.space_group_name_H-M   'P 1'
#
loop_
_entity.id
_entity.type
_entity.pdbx_description
1 polymer ?
#
loop_
_entity_poly.entity_id
_entity_poly.type
_entity_poly.pdbx_seq_one_letter_code
_entity_poly.pdbx_strand_id
1 'polypeptide(L)'
;MTSGPNSPTAPLWSEIVLRSLAELRELFAGLATQLAQDCVDDFDHLFEGGNRLSKMLAEQDAINRHDLMNVLSAIRGYAELLSEDLGADHVELKEGLTRLLTAVHAADNDDPAPAATTTSRAIISEPGFILAVDDLQENRELVARYLSRSGHIVVTAASGPEALSTLGQTDVDVVLLDLMMPEMDGREVLRRIKEHPEWRATPVIVISGSQDMDGIIECIEAGADDYLFKPFNPVLLQARIKAGIERKRW
;
A
#
# COMPACT_ATOMS: atom_id res chain seq x y z
N MET A 1 -46.35 -5.86 16.76
CA MET A 1 -45.17 -5.00 16.98
C MET A 1 -43.98 -5.75 16.45
N THR A 2 -43.67 -5.53 15.20
CA THR A 2 -42.56 -6.19 14.48
C THR A 2 -41.39 -5.20 14.46
N SER A 3 -40.37 -5.47 15.26
CA SER A 3 -39.09 -4.78 15.17
C SER A 3 -38.48 -5.07 13.80
N GLY A 4 -38.30 -4.02 12.98
CA GLY A 4 -37.62 -4.11 11.69
C GLY A 4 -36.16 -4.47 11.86
N PRO A 5 -35.54 -5.02 10.80
CA PRO A 5 -34.10 -5.36 10.85
C PRO A 5 -33.27 -4.10 11.01
N ASN A 6 -32.39 -4.10 12.03
CA ASN A 6 -31.31 -3.14 12.15
C ASN A 6 -30.48 -3.22 10.88
N SER A 7 -30.56 -2.21 10.04
CA SER A 7 -29.55 -2.00 8.99
C SER A 7 -28.19 -1.82 9.70
N PRO A 8 -27.14 -2.51 9.31
CA PRO A 8 -25.84 -2.28 9.89
C PRO A 8 -25.42 -0.83 9.58
N THR A 9 -25.41 0.01 10.61
CA THR A 9 -24.87 1.36 10.51
C THR A 9 -23.39 1.25 10.12
N ALA A 10 -22.99 2.00 9.10
CA ALA A 10 -21.57 2.07 8.72
C ALA A 10 -20.70 2.36 9.95
N PRO A 11 -19.51 1.76 10.07
CA PRO A 11 -18.63 1.98 11.21
C PRO A 11 -18.31 3.48 11.37
N LEU A 12 -18.25 3.97 12.59
CA LEU A 12 -18.02 5.40 12.88
C LEU A 12 -16.75 5.95 12.21
N TRP A 13 -15.69 5.14 12.09
CA TRP A 13 -14.46 5.53 11.42
C TRP A 13 -14.67 5.86 9.94
N SER A 14 -15.56 5.15 9.24
CA SER A 14 -15.81 5.38 7.81
C SER A 14 -16.46 6.74 7.54
N GLU A 15 -17.34 7.19 8.41
CA GLU A 15 -17.93 8.54 8.34
C GLU A 15 -16.85 9.61 8.54
N ILE A 16 -15.92 9.39 9.49
CA ILE A 16 -14.83 10.31 9.77
C ILE A 16 -13.85 10.39 8.58
N VAL A 17 -13.47 9.25 8.00
CA VAL A 17 -12.60 9.19 6.81
C VAL A 17 -13.21 9.95 5.63
N LEU A 18 -14.48 9.65 5.30
CA LEU A 18 -15.16 10.28 4.16
C LEU A 18 -15.35 11.79 4.37
N ARG A 19 -15.64 12.21 5.60
CA ARG A 19 -15.74 13.62 5.96
C ARG A 19 -14.40 14.35 5.82
N SER A 20 -13.32 13.76 6.33
CA SER A 20 -11.97 14.34 6.22
C SER A 20 -11.54 14.46 4.76
N LEU A 21 -11.88 13.49 3.91
CA LEU A 21 -11.62 13.55 2.47
C LEU A 21 -12.42 14.66 1.78
N ALA A 22 -13.67 14.86 2.16
CA ALA A 22 -14.51 15.93 1.62
C ALA A 22 -13.94 17.33 1.99
N GLU A 23 -13.56 17.51 3.25
CA GLU A 23 -12.92 18.75 3.73
C GLU A 23 -11.60 19.03 2.98
N LEU A 24 -10.75 18.00 2.81
CA LEU A 24 -9.51 18.11 2.04
C LEU A 24 -9.76 18.48 0.58
N ARG A 25 -10.79 17.92 -0.05
CA ARG A 25 -11.13 18.23 -1.44
C ARG A 25 -11.51 19.70 -1.63
N GLU A 26 -12.23 20.29 -0.68
CA GLU A 26 -12.58 21.71 -0.71
C GLU A 26 -11.33 22.60 -0.57
N LEU A 27 -10.43 22.29 0.36
CA LEU A 27 -9.16 22.99 0.55
C LEU A 27 -8.26 22.87 -0.69
N PHE A 28 -8.14 21.66 -1.24
CA PHE A 28 -7.36 21.40 -2.44
C PHE A 28 -7.86 22.20 -3.65
N ALA A 29 -9.18 22.26 -3.87
CA ALA A 29 -9.76 22.99 -5.00
C ALA A 29 -9.36 24.48 -5.01
N GLY A 30 -9.13 25.08 -3.84
CA GLY A 30 -8.66 26.47 -3.71
C GLY A 30 -7.15 26.65 -3.96
N LEU A 31 -6.36 25.59 -3.89
CA LEU A 31 -4.89 25.65 -3.89
C LEU A 31 -4.24 24.85 -5.03
N ALA A 32 -5.00 24.08 -5.80
CA ALA A 32 -4.48 23.15 -6.82
C ALA A 32 -3.53 23.81 -7.82
N THR A 33 -3.80 25.05 -8.21
CA THR A 33 -2.94 25.81 -9.17
C THR A 33 -1.61 26.28 -8.58
N GLN A 34 -1.44 26.18 -7.26
CA GLN A 34 -0.25 26.60 -6.54
C GLN A 34 0.64 25.42 -6.16
N LEU A 35 0.15 24.18 -6.34
CA LEU A 35 0.85 22.97 -6.00
C LEU A 35 1.67 22.44 -7.19
N ALA A 36 2.73 21.69 -6.89
CA ALA A 36 3.46 20.95 -7.91
C ALA A 36 2.57 19.87 -8.54
N GLN A 37 2.80 19.53 -9.81
CA GLN A 37 1.99 18.57 -10.54
C GLN A 37 1.93 17.21 -9.82
N ASP A 38 3.06 16.77 -9.29
CA ASP A 38 3.13 15.51 -8.53
C ASP A 38 2.19 15.50 -7.31
N CYS A 39 2.07 16.63 -6.60
CA CYS A 39 1.11 16.73 -5.48
C CYS A 39 -0.34 16.72 -5.98
N VAL A 40 -0.60 17.34 -7.14
CA VAL A 40 -1.95 17.32 -7.75
C VAL A 40 -2.34 15.88 -8.08
N ASP A 41 -1.45 15.12 -8.72
CA ASP A 41 -1.69 13.71 -9.07
C ASP A 41 -1.92 12.85 -7.82
N ASP A 42 -1.17 13.09 -6.74
CA ASP A 42 -1.35 12.38 -5.47
C ASP A 42 -2.69 12.69 -4.79
N PHE A 43 -3.15 13.95 -4.86
CA PHE A 43 -4.49 14.30 -4.38
C PHE A 43 -5.58 13.63 -5.21
N ASP A 44 -5.43 13.53 -6.53
CA ASP A 44 -6.38 12.84 -7.39
C ASP A 44 -6.49 11.35 -7.01
N HIS A 45 -5.37 10.66 -6.83
CA HIS A 45 -5.36 9.27 -6.36
C HIS A 45 -5.96 9.11 -4.96
N LEU A 46 -5.66 10.04 -4.04
CA LEU A 46 -6.25 10.06 -2.70
C LEU A 46 -7.78 10.14 -2.77
N PHE A 47 -8.31 11.02 -3.62
CA PHE A 47 -9.75 11.21 -3.79
C PHE A 47 -10.42 10.06 -4.54
N GLU A 48 -9.73 9.40 -5.47
CA GLU A 48 -10.20 8.16 -6.10
C GLU A 48 -10.38 7.05 -5.07
N GLY A 49 -9.40 6.87 -4.17
CA GLY A 49 -9.52 5.96 -3.03
C GLY A 49 -10.74 6.25 -2.18
N GLY A 50 -11.01 7.52 -1.87
CA GLY A 50 -12.20 7.96 -1.15
C GLY A 50 -13.52 7.65 -1.85
N ASN A 51 -13.57 7.84 -3.18
CA ASN A 51 -14.74 7.50 -3.98
C ASN A 51 -15.01 5.99 -3.99
N ARG A 52 -13.95 5.17 -4.08
CA ARG A 52 -14.06 3.70 -3.98
C ARG A 52 -14.56 3.26 -2.62
N LEU A 53 -14.03 3.82 -1.53
CA LEU A 53 -14.49 3.55 -0.17
C LEU A 53 -15.98 3.89 -0.03
N SER A 54 -16.40 5.06 -0.50
CA SER A 54 -17.80 5.50 -0.46
C SER A 54 -18.73 4.55 -1.21
N LYS A 55 -18.31 4.08 -2.40
CA LYS A 55 -19.06 3.11 -3.20
C LYS A 55 -19.20 1.77 -2.49
N MET A 56 -18.09 1.23 -1.95
CA MET A 56 -18.10 -0.04 -1.21
C MET A 56 -19.05 0.01 0.00
N LEU A 57 -19.06 1.13 0.73
CA LEU A 57 -19.96 1.32 1.88
C LEU A 57 -21.43 1.47 1.49
N ALA A 58 -21.73 1.95 0.28
CA ALA A 58 -23.09 2.15 -0.22
C ALA A 58 -23.72 0.86 -0.77
N GLU A 59 -22.95 -0.08 -1.29
CA GLU A 59 -23.43 -1.27 -1.98
C GLU A 59 -23.99 -2.36 -1.03
N GLN A 60 -23.93 -2.19 0.28
CA GLN A 60 -24.52 -3.04 1.34
C GLN A 60 -24.25 -4.57 1.24
N ASP A 61 -23.51 -5.03 0.24
CA ASP A 61 -23.04 -6.40 0.14
C ASP A 61 -21.91 -6.63 1.15
N ALA A 62 -21.64 -7.89 1.48
CA ALA A 62 -20.56 -8.23 2.42
C ALA A 62 -19.24 -7.66 1.89
N ILE A 63 -18.80 -6.54 2.49
CA ILE A 63 -17.51 -5.90 2.12
C ILE A 63 -16.40 -6.91 2.33
N ASN A 64 -15.69 -7.25 1.26
CA ASN A 64 -14.52 -8.08 1.36
C ASN A 64 -13.43 -7.32 2.14
N ARG A 65 -12.95 -7.90 3.24
CA ARG A 65 -11.95 -7.27 4.09
C ARG A 65 -10.67 -6.94 3.33
N HIS A 66 -10.25 -7.78 2.39
CA HIS A 66 -9.08 -7.54 1.56
C HIS A 66 -9.24 -6.27 0.71
N ASP A 67 -10.37 -6.13 0.01
CA ASP A 67 -10.65 -4.96 -0.83
C ASP A 67 -10.71 -3.67 0.01
N LEU A 68 -11.32 -3.76 1.19
CA LEU A 68 -11.35 -2.64 2.14
C LEU A 68 -9.92 -2.23 2.57
N MET A 69 -9.08 -3.20 2.94
CA MET A 69 -7.70 -2.93 3.34
C MET A 69 -6.88 -2.34 2.21
N ASN A 70 -7.08 -2.77 0.97
CA ASN A 70 -6.42 -2.19 -0.20
C ASN A 70 -6.78 -0.71 -0.39
N VAL A 71 -8.08 -0.38 -0.29
CA VAL A 71 -8.55 1.01 -0.42
C VAL A 71 -8.02 1.88 0.72
N LEU A 72 -8.07 1.42 1.96
CA LEU A 72 -7.52 2.15 3.10
C LEU A 72 -6.00 2.32 3.01
N SER A 73 -5.28 1.32 2.50
CA SER A 73 -3.84 1.38 2.26
C SER A 73 -3.49 2.47 1.24
N ALA A 74 -4.24 2.55 0.13
CA ALA A 74 -4.04 3.58 -0.88
C ALA A 74 -4.31 4.98 -0.30
N ILE A 75 -5.44 5.18 0.39
CA ILE A 75 -5.78 6.46 1.04
C ILE A 75 -4.67 6.87 2.02
N ARG A 76 -4.23 5.95 2.87
CA ARG A 76 -3.15 6.22 3.83
C ARG A 76 -1.86 6.58 3.12
N GLY A 77 -1.45 5.78 2.15
CA GLY A 77 -0.18 5.96 1.46
C GLY A 77 -0.09 7.31 0.75
N TYR A 78 -1.11 7.69 -0.01
CA TYR A 78 -1.13 9.02 -0.66
C TYR A 78 -1.21 10.16 0.35
N ALA A 79 -1.94 10.00 1.46
CA ALA A 79 -1.97 11.02 2.52
C ALA A 79 -0.60 11.21 3.19
N GLU A 80 0.17 10.14 3.39
CA GLU A 80 1.55 10.19 3.92
C GLU A 80 2.48 10.88 2.93
N LEU A 81 2.45 10.50 1.62
CA LEU A 81 3.24 11.15 0.57
C LEU A 81 2.97 12.66 0.51
N LEU A 82 1.71 13.06 0.47
CA LEU A 82 1.30 14.45 0.45
C LEU A 82 1.76 15.21 1.70
N SER A 83 1.72 14.59 2.88
CA SER A 83 2.18 15.21 4.12
C SER A 83 3.68 15.52 4.09
N GLU A 84 4.47 14.72 3.39
CA GLU A 84 5.91 14.93 3.18
C GLU A 84 6.19 16.01 2.11
N ASP A 85 5.41 16.02 1.02
CA ASP A 85 5.65 16.90 -0.13
C ASP A 85 5.16 18.33 0.05
N LEU A 86 4.10 18.51 0.81
CA LEU A 86 3.57 19.85 1.06
C LEU A 86 4.56 20.69 1.86
N GLY A 87 4.85 21.89 1.37
CA GLY A 87 5.67 22.87 2.08
C GLY A 87 5.06 23.34 3.40
N ALA A 88 5.85 24.09 4.17
CA ALA A 88 5.40 24.67 5.44
C ALA A 88 4.24 25.66 5.26
N ASP A 89 4.08 26.21 4.06
CA ASP A 89 3.07 27.22 3.73
C ASP A 89 1.64 26.64 3.59
N HIS A 90 1.51 25.32 3.46
CA HIS A 90 0.22 24.63 3.27
C HIS A 90 -0.32 24.02 4.57
N VAL A 91 -0.38 24.83 5.66
CA VAL A 91 -0.74 24.37 7.02
C VAL A 91 -2.11 23.69 7.06
N GLU A 92 -3.12 24.28 6.42
CA GLU A 92 -4.51 23.77 6.46
C GLU A 92 -4.62 22.39 5.78
N LEU A 93 -3.93 22.19 4.64
CA LEU A 93 -3.88 20.89 3.97
C LEU A 93 -3.17 19.84 4.83
N LYS A 94 -2.05 20.19 5.47
CA LYS A 94 -1.33 19.29 6.40
C LYS A 94 -2.18 18.90 7.61
N GLU A 95 -2.90 19.82 8.20
CA GLU A 95 -3.83 19.52 9.28
C GLU A 95 -4.96 18.60 8.83
N GLY A 96 -5.51 18.84 7.62
CA GLY A 96 -6.51 17.96 7.01
C GLY A 96 -6.00 16.55 6.79
N LEU A 97 -4.79 16.39 6.23
CA LEU A 97 -4.13 15.10 6.04
C LEU A 97 -3.86 14.39 7.38
N THR A 98 -3.44 15.13 8.40
CA THR A 98 -3.23 14.57 9.75
C THR A 98 -4.52 14.03 10.35
N ARG A 99 -5.65 14.73 10.19
CA ARG A 99 -6.96 14.24 10.61
C ARG A 99 -7.37 12.98 9.85
N LEU A 100 -7.16 12.97 8.53
CA LEU A 100 -7.45 11.80 7.70
C LEU A 100 -6.62 10.59 8.12
N LEU A 101 -5.32 10.75 8.27
CA LEU A 101 -4.42 9.68 8.73
C LEU A 101 -4.84 9.13 10.10
N THR A 102 -5.23 9.99 11.02
CA THR A 102 -5.74 9.57 12.34
C THR A 102 -7.00 8.73 12.20
N ALA A 103 -7.92 9.12 11.31
CA ALA A 103 -9.16 8.39 11.06
C ALA A 103 -8.91 7.03 10.39
N VAL A 104 -8.00 6.97 9.44
CA VAL A 104 -7.62 5.71 8.78
C VAL A 104 -6.94 4.76 9.76
N HIS A 105 -6.05 5.25 10.62
CA HIS A 105 -5.46 4.44 11.69
C HIS A 105 -6.49 3.88 12.68
N ALA A 106 -7.55 4.64 12.96
CA ALA A 106 -8.63 4.14 13.82
C ALA A 106 -9.42 3.00 13.16
N ALA A 107 -9.44 2.94 11.82
CA ALA A 107 -10.05 1.85 11.08
C ALA A 107 -9.22 0.54 11.11
N ASP A 108 -7.90 0.67 11.26
CA ASP A 108 -6.97 -0.46 11.34
C ASP A 108 -6.91 -1.08 12.75
N ASN A 109 -7.35 -0.36 13.79
CA ASN A 109 -7.16 -0.75 15.19
C ASN A 109 -8.13 -1.82 15.67
N ASP A 110 -7.89 -3.06 15.24
CA ASP A 110 -8.05 -4.22 16.10
C ASP A 110 -6.71 -4.60 16.79
N ASP A 111 -5.61 -3.86 16.53
CA ASP A 111 -4.32 -4.06 17.22
C ASP A 111 -3.53 -2.74 17.33
N PRO A 112 -3.10 -2.31 18.54
CA PRO A 112 -2.36 -1.07 18.71
C PRO A 112 -0.90 -1.23 18.31
N ALA A 113 -0.58 -1.01 17.05
CA ALA A 113 0.80 -0.77 16.66
C ALA A 113 1.23 0.63 17.11
N PRO A 114 2.42 0.81 17.71
CA PRO A 114 2.85 2.09 18.24
C PRO A 114 2.96 3.12 17.12
N ALA A 115 2.36 4.28 17.32
CA ALA A 115 2.54 5.47 16.52
C ALA A 115 4.03 5.85 16.52
N ALA A 116 4.77 5.37 15.56
CA ALA A 116 6.13 5.82 15.31
C ALA A 116 6.03 7.12 14.48
N THR A 117 5.91 8.25 15.18
CA THR A 117 6.34 9.54 14.66
C THR A 117 7.86 9.47 14.48
N THR A 118 8.28 8.87 13.37
CA THR A 118 9.69 8.89 12.99
C THR A 118 9.79 9.78 11.77
N THR A 119 10.33 10.97 11.98
CA THR A 119 10.87 11.83 10.94
C THR A 119 11.75 10.93 10.05
N SER A 120 11.28 10.64 8.86
CA SER A 120 12.00 9.80 7.90
C SER A 120 13.29 10.51 7.51
N ARG A 121 14.36 10.22 8.23
CA ARG A 121 15.70 10.52 7.76
C ARG A 121 15.94 9.54 6.63
N ALA A 122 16.00 10.03 5.39
CA ALA A 122 16.26 9.23 4.20
C ALA A 122 17.41 8.25 4.50
N ILE A 123 17.07 6.98 4.62
CA ILE A 123 18.06 5.91 4.71
C ILE A 123 18.62 5.82 3.29
N ILE A 124 19.77 6.47 3.05
CA ILE A 124 20.47 6.38 1.78
C ILE A 124 20.90 4.91 1.64
N SER A 125 20.07 4.13 0.97
CA SER A 125 20.41 2.78 0.53
C SER A 125 20.98 2.86 -0.88
N GLU A 126 21.85 1.93 -1.26
CA GLU A 126 22.23 1.82 -2.66
C GLU A 126 20.99 1.55 -3.51
N PRO A 127 20.87 2.20 -4.69
CA PRO A 127 19.75 1.95 -5.60
C PRO A 127 19.61 0.46 -5.91
N GLY A 128 18.40 -0.06 -5.78
CA GLY A 128 18.05 -1.43 -6.14
C GLY A 128 17.08 -1.45 -7.28
N PHE A 129 17.04 -2.57 -8.00
CA PHE A 129 16.06 -2.85 -9.04
C PHE A 129 14.96 -3.74 -8.46
N ILE A 130 13.72 -3.22 -8.39
CA ILE A 130 12.64 -3.85 -7.62
C ILE A 130 11.49 -4.19 -8.55
N LEU A 131 10.96 -5.39 -8.44
CA LEU A 131 9.72 -5.81 -9.10
C LEU A 131 8.58 -5.74 -8.07
N ALA A 132 7.59 -4.88 -8.33
CA ALA A 132 6.38 -4.78 -7.53
C ALA A 132 5.20 -5.46 -8.26
N VAL A 133 4.62 -6.46 -7.61
CA VAL A 133 3.55 -7.30 -8.17
C VAL A 133 2.29 -7.15 -7.32
N ASP A 134 1.23 -6.60 -7.90
CA ASP A 134 -0.09 -6.39 -7.27
C ASP A 134 -1.11 -6.25 -8.40
N ASP A 135 -2.30 -6.81 -8.31
CA ASP A 135 -3.31 -6.72 -9.37
C ASP A 135 -3.98 -5.35 -9.45
N LEU A 136 -3.97 -4.59 -8.34
CA LEU A 136 -4.53 -3.25 -8.28
C LEU A 136 -3.51 -2.21 -8.74
N GLN A 137 -3.88 -1.45 -9.78
CA GLN A 137 -3.01 -0.42 -10.36
C GLN A 137 -2.59 0.62 -9.33
N GLU A 138 -3.52 1.08 -8.49
CA GLU A 138 -3.27 2.11 -7.48
C GLU A 138 -2.21 1.67 -6.46
N ASN A 139 -2.23 0.39 -6.05
CA ASN A 139 -1.22 -0.16 -5.15
C ASN A 139 0.16 -0.21 -5.81
N ARG A 140 0.22 -0.64 -7.09
CA ARG A 140 1.48 -0.67 -7.86
C ARG A 140 2.08 0.73 -8.00
N GLU A 141 1.26 1.72 -8.36
CA GLU A 141 1.67 3.11 -8.54
C GLU A 141 2.17 3.71 -7.22
N LEU A 142 1.44 3.49 -6.12
CA LEU A 142 1.83 3.94 -4.80
C LEU A 142 3.19 3.38 -4.37
N VAL A 143 3.37 2.05 -4.48
CA VAL A 143 4.63 1.38 -4.15
C VAL A 143 5.77 1.88 -5.04
N ALA A 144 5.54 1.96 -6.36
CA ALA A 144 6.52 2.46 -7.30
C ALA A 144 6.95 3.89 -6.97
N ARG A 145 6.01 4.75 -6.60
CA ARG A 145 6.28 6.13 -6.22
C ARG A 145 7.12 6.23 -4.94
N TYR A 146 6.75 5.49 -3.89
CA TYR A 146 7.54 5.42 -2.65
C TYR A 146 8.99 5.00 -2.89
N LEU A 147 9.17 3.95 -3.66
CA LEU A 147 10.50 3.38 -3.88
C LEU A 147 11.34 4.21 -4.84
N SER A 148 10.73 4.78 -5.88
CA SER A 148 11.43 5.68 -6.81
C SER A 148 11.93 6.95 -6.13
N ARG A 149 11.17 7.50 -5.18
CA ARG A 149 11.59 8.64 -4.34
C ARG A 149 12.78 8.30 -3.45
N SER A 150 12.92 7.04 -3.08
CA SER A 150 14.07 6.53 -2.32
C SER A 150 15.27 6.17 -3.20
N GLY A 151 15.19 6.44 -4.51
CA GLY A 151 16.26 6.22 -5.48
C GLY A 151 16.27 4.82 -6.10
N HIS A 152 15.29 3.97 -5.84
CA HIS A 152 15.19 2.65 -6.45
C HIS A 152 14.60 2.72 -7.87
N ILE A 153 14.97 1.76 -8.71
CA ILE A 153 14.35 1.54 -10.02
C ILE A 153 13.25 0.49 -9.82
N VAL A 154 12.02 0.83 -10.19
CA VAL A 154 10.87 -0.05 -9.97
C VAL A 154 10.25 -0.44 -11.31
N VAL A 155 10.07 -1.73 -11.52
CA VAL A 155 9.18 -2.29 -12.54
C VAL A 155 7.96 -2.88 -11.85
N THR A 156 6.83 -2.82 -12.52
CA THR A 156 5.57 -3.32 -11.97
C THR A 156 5.03 -4.46 -12.82
N ALA A 157 4.29 -5.37 -12.20
CA ALA A 157 3.54 -6.42 -12.88
C ALA A 157 2.13 -6.51 -12.29
N ALA A 158 1.12 -6.62 -13.14
CA ALA A 158 -0.28 -6.67 -12.75
C ALA A 158 -0.79 -8.10 -12.48
N SER A 159 0.05 -9.10 -12.68
CA SER A 159 -0.32 -10.51 -12.51
C SER A 159 0.89 -11.41 -12.30
N GLY A 160 0.64 -12.61 -11.79
CA GLY A 160 1.68 -13.63 -11.64
C GLY A 160 2.41 -14.00 -12.94
N PRO A 161 1.70 -14.27 -14.05
CA PRO A 161 2.35 -14.53 -15.33
C PRO A 161 3.24 -13.40 -15.83
N GLU A 162 2.82 -12.13 -15.66
CA GLU A 162 3.61 -10.97 -16.02
C GLU A 162 4.86 -10.85 -15.13
N ALA A 163 4.73 -11.08 -13.83
CA ALA A 163 5.85 -11.09 -12.90
C ALA A 163 6.92 -12.12 -13.30
N LEU A 164 6.51 -13.36 -13.60
CA LEU A 164 7.42 -14.40 -14.03
C LEU A 164 8.06 -14.09 -15.40
N SER A 165 7.32 -13.47 -16.32
CA SER A 165 7.87 -13.01 -17.60
C SER A 165 8.93 -11.91 -17.40
N THR A 166 8.68 -10.99 -16.49
CA THR A 166 9.61 -9.90 -16.14
C THR A 166 10.91 -10.47 -15.54
N LEU A 167 10.81 -11.43 -14.62
CA LEU A 167 11.97 -12.12 -14.05
C LEU A 167 12.82 -12.86 -15.07
N GLY A 168 12.18 -13.39 -16.13
CA GLY A 168 12.89 -14.03 -17.24
C GLY A 168 13.65 -13.06 -18.17
N GLN A 169 13.38 -11.77 -18.08
CA GLN A 169 13.97 -10.73 -18.92
C GLN A 169 14.90 -9.78 -18.17
N THR A 170 14.75 -9.72 -16.85
CA THR A 170 15.39 -8.70 -16.03
C THR A 170 15.87 -9.28 -14.70
N ASP A 171 17.11 -9.00 -14.35
CA ASP A 171 17.65 -9.36 -13.03
C ASP A 171 17.23 -8.32 -12.00
N VAL A 172 16.26 -8.64 -11.14
CA VAL A 172 15.76 -7.76 -10.08
C VAL A 172 16.41 -8.08 -8.74
N ASP A 173 16.67 -7.06 -7.94
CA ASP A 173 17.28 -7.23 -6.62
C ASP A 173 16.29 -7.76 -5.57
N VAL A 174 15.01 -7.38 -5.67
CA VAL A 174 13.95 -7.76 -4.72
C VAL A 174 12.61 -7.84 -5.46
N VAL A 175 11.78 -8.81 -5.09
CA VAL A 175 10.38 -8.90 -5.51
C VAL A 175 9.49 -8.52 -4.33
N LEU A 176 8.59 -7.57 -4.52
CA LEU A 176 7.44 -7.30 -3.66
C LEU A 176 6.23 -8.00 -4.26
N LEU A 177 5.58 -8.86 -3.52
CA LEU A 177 4.56 -9.76 -4.05
C LEU A 177 3.28 -9.72 -3.22
N ASP A 178 2.20 -9.24 -3.82
CA ASP A 178 0.87 -9.44 -3.24
C ASP A 178 0.47 -10.92 -3.33
N LEU A 179 -0.12 -11.44 -2.28
CA LEU A 179 -0.64 -12.80 -2.25
C LEU A 179 -1.98 -12.93 -2.95
N MET A 180 -2.85 -11.93 -2.76
CA MET A 180 -4.25 -12.02 -3.17
C MET A 180 -4.45 -11.44 -4.56
N MET A 181 -4.07 -12.19 -5.58
CA MET A 181 -4.25 -11.80 -6.98
C MET A 181 -5.18 -12.78 -7.70
N PRO A 182 -5.98 -12.31 -8.69
CA PRO A 182 -6.80 -13.19 -9.52
C PRO A 182 -5.93 -14.08 -10.42
N GLU A 183 -6.49 -15.18 -10.90
CA GLU A 183 -5.91 -16.17 -11.82
C GLU A 183 -4.72 -16.95 -11.24
N MET A 184 -3.64 -16.29 -10.87
CA MET A 184 -2.47 -16.89 -10.24
C MET A 184 -2.22 -16.23 -8.90
N ASP A 185 -2.51 -16.97 -7.82
CA ASP A 185 -2.23 -16.57 -6.44
C ASP A 185 -0.73 -16.28 -6.25
N GLY A 186 -0.41 -15.28 -5.45
CA GLY A 186 0.97 -14.91 -5.15
C GLY A 186 1.78 -16.06 -4.51
N ARG A 187 1.15 -16.99 -3.79
CA ARG A 187 1.81 -18.21 -3.29
C ARG A 187 2.36 -19.07 -4.40
N GLU A 188 1.61 -19.22 -5.48
CA GLU A 188 2.07 -19.96 -6.67
C GLU A 188 3.21 -19.24 -7.38
N VAL A 189 3.16 -17.90 -7.44
CA VAL A 189 4.27 -17.08 -7.97
C VAL A 189 5.53 -17.28 -7.11
N LEU A 190 5.41 -17.17 -5.79
CA LEU A 190 6.51 -17.39 -4.84
C LEU A 190 7.13 -18.77 -5.04
N ARG A 191 6.31 -19.83 -5.08
CA ARG A 191 6.77 -21.20 -5.28
C ARG A 191 7.57 -21.32 -6.57
N ARG A 192 7.06 -20.78 -7.69
CA ARG A 192 7.76 -20.81 -8.99
C ARG A 192 9.07 -20.05 -8.95
N ILE A 193 9.14 -18.91 -8.30
CA ILE A 193 10.40 -18.16 -8.13
C ILE A 193 11.41 -19.01 -7.36
N LYS A 194 11.00 -19.61 -6.24
CA LYS A 194 11.92 -20.37 -5.37
C LYS A 194 12.33 -21.74 -5.94
N GLU A 195 11.53 -22.32 -6.82
CA GLU A 195 11.88 -23.54 -7.54
C GLU A 195 12.77 -23.27 -8.76
N HIS A 196 12.78 -22.06 -9.31
CA HIS A 196 13.53 -21.74 -10.52
C HIS A 196 15.04 -21.55 -10.22
N PRO A 197 15.95 -22.25 -10.89
CA PRO A 197 17.39 -22.21 -10.59
C PRO A 197 18.00 -20.81 -10.61
N GLU A 198 17.57 -19.94 -11.51
CA GLU A 198 18.12 -18.59 -11.69
C GLU A 198 17.47 -17.55 -10.74
N TRP A 199 16.20 -17.76 -10.33
CA TRP A 199 15.46 -16.78 -9.54
C TRP A 199 15.40 -17.10 -8.05
N ARG A 200 15.67 -18.35 -7.65
CA ARG A 200 15.51 -18.82 -6.26
C ARG A 200 16.28 -18.01 -5.23
N ALA A 201 17.40 -17.39 -5.65
CA ALA A 201 18.22 -16.52 -4.80
C ALA A 201 17.64 -15.09 -4.69
N THR A 202 16.67 -14.71 -5.54
CA THR A 202 16.06 -13.38 -5.48
C THR A 202 15.16 -13.30 -4.25
N PRO A 203 15.39 -12.33 -3.35
CA PRO A 203 14.56 -12.11 -2.19
C PRO A 203 13.13 -11.77 -2.58
N VAL A 204 12.16 -12.41 -1.93
CA VAL A 204 10.73 -12.16 -2.09
C VAL A 204 10.16 -11.69 -0.78
N ILE A 205 9.65 -10.46 -0.77
CA ILE A 205 8.92 -9.86 0.35
C ILE A 205 7.44 -9.95 0.01
N VAL A 206 6.71 -10.73 0.79
CA VAL A 206 5.28 -10.91 0.61
C VAL A 206 4.52 -9.75 1.23
N ILE A 207 3.53 -9.21 0.52
CA ILE A 207 2.61 -8.19 1.03
C ILE A 207 1.21 -8.81 1.13
N SER A 208 0.57 -8.71 2.29
CA SER A 208 -0.74 -9.31 2.52
C SER A 208 -1.67 -8.36 3.25
N GLY A 209 -2.94 -8.30 2.83
CA GLY A 209 -4.01 -7.51 3.48
C GLY A 209 -4.68 -8.23 4.65
N SER A 210 -4.28 -9.45 4.95
CA SER A 210 -4.94 -10.30 5.95
C SER A 210 -4.01 -10.60 7.13
N GLN A 211 -4.59 -10.65 8.33
CA GLN A 211 -4.00 -11.34 9.49
C GLN A 211 -4.09 -12.87 9.34
N ASP A 212 -4.04 -13.37 8.09
CA ASP A 212 -3.98 -14.79 7.78
C ASP A 212 -2.59 -15.32 8.14
N MET A 213 -2.42 -15.60 9.43
CA MET A 213 -1.17 -16.16 9.97
C MET A 213 -0.83 -17.50 9.33
N ASP A 214 -1.83 -18.30 8.99
CA ASP A 214 -1.61 -19.62 8.37
C ASP A 214 -1.05 -19.43 6.95
N GLY A 215 -1.61 -18.51 6.17
CA GLY A 215 -1.09 -18.17 4.84
C GLY A 215 0.31 -17.56 4.86
N ILE A 216 0.67 -16.79 5.90
CA ILE A 216 2.03 -16.29 6.08
C ILE A 216 3.01 -17.40 6.42
N ILE A 217 2.62 -18.32 7.30
CA ILE A 217 3.45 -19.49 7.66
C ILE A 217 3.73 -20.31 6.39
N GLU A 218 2.70 -20.58 5.57
CA GLU A 218 2.86 -21.24 4.28
C GLU A 218 3.85 -20.53 3.36
N CYS A 219 3.81 -19.19 3.31
CA CYS A 219 4.76 -18.41 2.49
C CYS A 219 6.18 -18.49 3.03
N ILE A 220 6.39 -18.45 4.35
CA ILE A 220 7.71 -18.60 4.96
C ILE A 220 8.26 -20.00 4.67
N GLU A 221 7.45 -21.05 4.80
CA GLU A 221 7.82 -22.42 4.46
C GLU A 221 8.12 -22.59 2.97
N ALA A 222 7.42 -21.85 2.09
CA ALA A 222 7.68 -21.81 0.65
C ALA A 222 8.92 -20.98 0.28
N GLY A 223 9.59 -20.35 1.26
CA GLY A 223 10.84 -19.63 1.08
C GLY A 223 10.70 -18.12 0.89
N ALA A 224 9.59 -17.51 1.28
CA ALA A 224 9.51 -16.05 1.39
C ALA A 224 10.60 -15.54 2.36
N ASP A 225 11.27 -14.48 1.96
CA ASP A 225 12.38 -13.91 2.74
C ASP A 225 11.90 -12.97 3.83
N ASP A 226 10.74 -12.37 3.62
CA ASP A 226 10.09 -11.47 4.57
C ASP A 226 8.62 -11.24 4.22
N TYR A 227 7.88 -10.55 5.11
CA TYR A 227 6.47 -10.20 4.87
C TYR A 227 6.13 -8.82 5.42
N LEU A 228 5.07 -8.21 4.87
CA LEU A 228 4.48 -6.96 5.31
C LEU A 228 2.95 -7.06 5.28
N PHE A 229 2.30 -6.49 6.26
CA PHE A 229 0.85 -6.37 6.26
C PHE A 229 0.41 -5.05 5.61
N LYS A 230 -0.67 -5.11 4.82
CA LYS A 230 -1.38 -3.90 4.38
C LYS A 230 -2.35 -3.44 5.50
N PRO A 231 -2.41 -2.15 5.80
CA PRO A 231 -1.58 -1.07 5.28
C PRO A 231 -0.17 -1.10 5.88
N PHE A 232 0.87 -1.05 5.03
CA PHE A 232 2.25 -1.09 5.49
C PHE A 232 2.80 0.31 5.81
N ASN A 233 3.75 0.36 6.74
CA ASN A 233 4.50 1.57 7.02
C ASN A 233 5.63 1.74 6.00
N PRO A 234 5.76 2.91 5.31
CA PRO A 234 6.80 3.15 4.31
C PRO A 234 8.22 2.96 4.82
N VAL A 235 8.50 3.37 6.07
CA VAL A 235 9.82 3.19 6.69
C VAL A 235 10.14 1.71 6.86
N LEU A 236 9.15 0.91 7.25
CA LEU A 236 9.31 -0.53 7.38
C LEU A 236 9.50 -1.20 6.01
N LEU A 237 8.73 -0.78 4.99
CA LEU A 237 8.92 -1.25 3.62
C LEU A 237 10.35 -1.00 3.13
N GLN A 238 10.85 0.23 3.30
CA GLN A 238 12.23 0.57 2.92
C GLN A 238 13.28 -0.25 3.67
N ALA A 239 13.11 -0.45 4.97
CA ALA A 239 14.04 -1.25 5.77
C ALA A 239 14.10 -2.71 5.28
N ARG A 240 12.94 -3.30 4.92
CA ARG A 240 12.84 -4.66 4.39
C ARG A 240 13.48 -4.78 3.01
N ILE A 241 13.22 -3.82 2.13
CA ILE A 241 13.83 -3.77 0.80
C ILE A 241 15.34 -3.67 0.90
N LYS A 242 15.85 -2.78 1.75
CA LYS A 242 17.28 -2.65 1.97
C LYS A 242 17.91 -3.98 2.41
N ALA A 243 17.31 -4.64 3.38
CA ALA A 243 17.78 -5.95 3.85
C ALA A 243 17.74 -7.02 2.73
N GLY A 244 16.71 -6.99 1.87
CA GLY A 244 16.61 -7.86 0.70
C GLY A 244 17.73 -7.61 -0.31
N ILE A 245 17.98 -6.34 -0.69
CA ILE A 245 19.04 -5.96 -1.61
C ILE A 245 20.41 -6.40 -1.07
N GLU A 246 20.68 -6.13 0.20
CA GLU A 246 21.94 -6.57 0.84
C GLU A 246 22.10 -8.09 0.77
N ARG A 247 21.03 -8.85 1.05
CA ARG A 247 21.07 -10.32 0.98
C ARG A 247 21.35 -10.84 -0.41
N LYS A 248 20.80 -10.24 -1.47
CA LYS A 248 21.04 -10.68 -2.85
C LYS A 248 22.49 -10.41 -3.31
N ARG A 249 23.08 -9.32 -2.85
CA ARG A 249 24.41 -8.86 -3.29
C ARG A 249 25.58 -9.50 -2.53
N TRP A 250 25.30 -10.24 -1.46
CA TRP A 250 26.28 -11.01 -0.69
C TRP A 250 26.29 -12.49 -1.07
#